data_9e84398a1831eb5e8ae2a0ac7b1cd70b
#
_entry.id   9e84398a1831eb5e8ae2a0ac7b1cd70b
#
_cell.length_a   1.000
_cell.length_b   1.000
_cell.length_c   1.000
_cell.angle_alpha   90.00
_cell.angle_beta   90.00
_cell.angle_gamma   90.00
#
_symmetry.space_group_name_H-M   'P 1'
#
loop_
_entity.id
_entity.type
_entity.pdbx_description
1 polymer ?
#
loop_
_entity_poly.entity_id
_entity_poly.type
_entity_poly.pdbx_seq_one_letter_code
_entity_poly.pdbx_strand_id
1 'polypeptide(L)'
;GADSIYFGIEKLNMRAHSASTFTIDDLKEIAAICSQHGVKSYLTVNTIIYDDDIALMRDIIDAAHEAGISAVIASDVAVMTYANSIGQEVHLSTQLNISNIEAVRFYSQFADVVVLARELNMDQVAEIHRRIVEDNICGPSGRQLRIEMFCHGALCMAVSGKCYLSLQN
;
A
#
# COMPACT_ATOMS: atom_id res chain seq x y z
N GLY A 1 5.67 -6.29 19.91
CA GLY A 1 5.73 -6.76 18.80
C GLY A 1 4.76 -6.45 17.67
N ALA A 2 5.19 -5.63 16.68
CA ALA A 2 4.50 -5.52 15.41
C ALA A 2 5.10 -6.55 14.44
N ASP A 3 4.27 -7.15 13.59
CA ASP A 3 4.73 -8.05 12.51
C ASP A 3 5.12 -7.28 11.25
N SER A 4 4.63 -6.06 11.12
CA SER A 4 4.95 -5.14 10.04
C SER A 4 4.84 -3.68 10.46
N ILE A 5 5.56 -2.81 9.76
CA ILE A 5 5.44 -1.35 9.86
C ILE A 5 5.22 -0.76 8.48
N TYR A 6 4.54 0.37 8.42
CA TYR A 6 4.48 1.18 7.20
C TYR A 6 4.98 2.60 7.49
N PHE A 7 5.63 3.19 6.50
CA PHE A 7 6.22 4.53 6.61
C PHE A 7 6.24 5.21 5.25
N GLY A 8 6.40 6.53 5.26
CA GLY A 8 6.58 7.34 4.05
C GLY A 8 7.94 8.01 4.03
N ILE A 9 8.38 8.41 2.84
CA ILE A 9 9.54 9.29 2.63
C ILE A 9 9.06 10.68 2.21
N GLU A 10 9.94 11.68 2.14
CA GLU A 10 9.63 13.11 1.91
C GLU A 10 8.73 13.39 0.70
N LYS A 11 8.68 12.49 -0.28
CA LYS A 11 7.96 12.69 -1.53
C LYS A 11 7.03 11.51 -1.83
N LEU A 12 5.98 11.77 -2.62
CA LEU A 12 5.04 10.78 -3.13
C LEU A 12 4.28 9.96 -2.07
N ASN A 13 4.07 10.52 -0.88
CA ASN A 13 3.14 9.97 0.11
C ASN A 13 2.16 11.04 0.60
N MET A 14 0.97 10.62 1.03
CA MET A 14 -0.11 11.54 1.47
C MET A 14 0.21 12.32 2.74
N ARG A 15 1.29 11.99 3.46
CA ARG A 15 1.72 12.64 4.69
C ARG A 15 3.12 13.24 4.59
N ALA A 16 3.55 13.63 3.40
CA ALA A 16 4.88 14.18 3.14
C ALA A 16 5.23 15.42 4.00
N HIS A 17 4.24 16.08 4.59
CA HIS A 17 4.42 17.25 5.46
C HIS A 17 4.40 16.91 6.97
N SER A 18 4.41 15.65 7.37
CA SER A 18 4.52 15.29 8.80
C SER A 18 5.95 15.45 9.30
N ALA A 19 6.10 15.75 10.60
CA ALA A 19 7.36 16.20 11.23
C ALA A 19 8.53 15.18 11.30
N SER A 20 8.37 13.98 10.74
CA SER A 20 9.43 12.96 10.68
C SER A 20 9.45 12.39 9.28
N THR A 21 10.30 12.92 8.44
CA THR A 21 10.44 12.48 7.05
C THR A 21 11.72 11.69 6.89
N PHE A 22 11.56 10.41 6.50
CA PHE A 22 12.66 9.61 5.98
C PHE A 22 12.95 10.02 4.54
N THR A 23 14.17 9.73 4.10
CA THR A 23 14.63 9.95 2.73
C THR A 23 14.83 8.61 2.01
N ILE A 24 15.15 8.66 0.72
CA ILE A 24 15.51 7.45 -0.05
C ILE A 24 16.75 6.78 0.56
N ASP A 25 17.70 7.56 1.08
CA ASP A 25 18.94 7.04 1.65
C ASP A 25 18.72 6.22 2.93
N ASP A 26 17.64 6.49 3.67
CA ASP A 26 17.27 5.78 4.89
C ASP A 26 16.68 4.37 4.63
N LEU A 27 16.26 4.07 3.41
CA LEU A 27 15.55 2.83 3.08
C LEU A 27 16.34 1.57 3.42
N LYS A 28 17.66 1.57 3.17
CA LYS A 28 18.53 0.43 3.47
C LYS A 28 18.65 0.18 4.96
N GLU A 29 18.78 1.23 5.76
CA GLU A 29 18.87 1.12 7.21
C GLU A 29 17.53 0.64 7.80
N ILE A 30 16.40 1.20 7.35
CA ILE A 30 15.07 0.79 7.78
C ILE A 30 14.83 -0.69 7.46
N ALA A 31 15.13 -1.12 6.24
CA ALA A 31 14.97 -2.51 5.82
C ALA A 31 15.84 -3.46 6.66
N ALA A 32 17.09 -3.08 6.94
CA ALA A 32 18.01 -3.86 7.77
C ALA A 32 17.50 -4.01 9.20
N ILE A 33 17.06 -2.92 9.83
CA ILE A 33 16.50 -2.94 11.20
C ILE A 33 15.25 -3.82 11.24
N CYS A 34 14.34 -3.65 10.30
CA CYS A 34 13.12 -4.47 10.20
C CYS A 34 13.47 -5.95 10.07
N SER A 35 14.38 -6.30 9.17
CA SER A 35 14.82 -7.67 8.95
C SER A 35 15.44 -8.30 10.19
N GLN A 36 16.29 -7.56 10.92
CA GLN A 36 16.90 -8.03 12.18
C GLN A 36 15.87 -8.40 13.25
N HIS A 37 14.73 -7.71 13.24
CA HIS A 37 13.65 -7.94 14.20
C HIS A 37 12.53 -8.84 13.67
N GLY A 38 12.66 -9.39 12.46
CA GLY A 38 11.63 -10.21 11.81
C GLY A 38 10.36 -9.43 11.48
N VAL A 39 10.46 -8.11 11.31
CA VAL A 39 9.36 -7.20 11.00
C VAL A 39 9.38 -6.87 9.51
N LYS A 40 8.24 -6.89 8.84
CA LYS A 40 8.12 -6.45 7.45
C LYS A 40 8.06 -4.93 7.35
N SER A 41 8.67 -4.39 6.30
CA SER A 41 8.68 -2.95 6.02
C SER A 41 7.83 -2.64 4.78
N TYR A 42 6.89 -1.68 4.88
CA TYR A 42 6.05 -1.27 3.78
C TYR A 42 6.24 0.23 3.52
N LEU A 43 6.66 0.57 2.30
CA LEU A 43 6.84 1.96 1.87
C LEU A 43 5.54 2.49 1.26
N THR A 44 5.04 3.62 1.76
CA THR A 44 3.87 4.27 1.18
C THR A 44 4.26 5.14 -0.02
N VAL A 45 3.73 4.80 -1.20
CA VAL A 45 3.78 5.57 -2.45
C VAL A 45 2.34 5.74 -2.93
N ASN A 46 1.52 6.38 -2.10
CA ASN A 46 0.06 6.37 -2.20
C ASN A 46 -0.54 7.76 -2.52
N THR A 47 0.22 8.60 -3.17
CA THR A 47 -0.26 9.87 -3.74
C THR A 47 -0.65 9.71 -5.22
N ILE A 48 -1.27 10.74 -5.78
CA ILE A 48 -1.49 10.85 -7.22
C ILE A 48 -0.13 11.09 -7.89
N ILE A 49 0.15 10.37 -8.96
CA ILE A 49 1.37 10.52 -9.75
C ILE A 49 1.05 11.29 -11.02
N TYR A 50 1.70 12.42 -11.21
CA TYR A 50 1.64 13.18 -12.45
C TYR A 50 2.78 12.78 -13.40
N ASP A 51 2.67 13.10 -14.68
CA ASP A 51 3.70 12.74 -15.67
C ASP A 51 5.11 13.21 -15.29
N ASP A 52 5.20 14.39 -14.67
CA ASP A 52 6.46 14.93 -14.17
C ASP A 52 7.05 14.15 -12.98
N ASP A 53 6.23 13.38 -12.27
CA ASP A 53 6.64 12.58 -11.12
C ASP A 53 7.10 11.16 -11.51
N ILE A 54 6.87 10.72 -12.73
CA ILE A 54 7.13 9.32 -13.16
C ILE A 54 8.60 8.91 -12.96
N ALA A 55 9.54 9.78 -13.29
CA ALA A 55 10.97 9.48 -13.11
C ALA A 55 11.30 9.29 -11.62
N LEU A 56 10.89 10.23 -10.77
CA LEU A 56 11.07 10.16 -9.32
C LEU A 56 10.39 8.93 -8.71
N MET A 57 9.18 8.62 -9.16
CA MET A 57 8.44 7.44 -8.70
C MET A 57 9.22 6.14 -8.98
N ARG A 58 9.81 6.02 -10.18
CA ARG A 58 10.65 4.87 -10.54
C ARG A 58 11.89 4.78 -9.66
N ASP A 59 12.61 5.89 -9.48
CA ASP A 59 13.80 5.93 -8.61
C ASP A 59 13.49 5.49 -7.17
N ILE A 60 12.34 5.90 -6.63
CA ILE A 60 11.88 5.50 -5.29
C ILE A 60 11.58 4.00 -5.22
N ILE A 61 10.89 3.46 -6.21
CA ILE A 61 10.52 2.03 -6.22
C ILE A 61 11.76 1.16 -6.43
N ASP A 62 12.68 1.56 -7.32
CA ASP A 62 13.95 0.87 -7.53
C ASP A 62 14.78 0.84 -6.24
N ALA A 63 14.92 1.99 -5.57
CA ALA A 63 15.63 2.08 -4.30
C ALA A 63 14.98 1.22 -3.20
N ALA A 64 13.65 1.17 -3.14
CA ALA A 64 12.92 0.31 -2.21
C ALA A 64 13.17 -1.18 -2.49
N HIS A 65 13.15 -1.57 -3.76
CA HIS A 65 13.43 -2.93 -4.21
C HIS A 65 14.86 -3.34 -3.87
N GLU A 66 15.85 -2.51 -4.20
CA GLU A 66 17.27 -2.75 -3.90
C GLU A 66 17.56 -2.79 -2.40
N ALA A 67 16.85 -1.99 -1.60
CA ALA A 67 16.98 -1.98 -0.14
C ALA A 67 16.38 -3.23 0.52
N GLY A 68 15.53 -3.99 -0.19
CA GLY A 68 14.83 -5.14 0.37
C GLY A 68 13.57 -4.76 1.17
N ILE A 69 12.94 -3.63 0.83
CA ILE A 69 11.63 -3.26 1.37
C ILE A 69 10.60 -4.33 0.97
N SER A 70 9.81 -4.81 1.95
CA SER A 70 8.94 -5.97 1.76
C SER A 70 7.82 -5.72 0.76
N ALA A 71 7.22 -4.53 0.77
CA ALA A 71 6.18 -4.14 -0.19
C ALA A 71 6.07 -2.62 -0.32
N VAL A 72 5.46 -2.16 -1.42
CA VAL A 72 5.01 -0.77 -1.57
C VAL A 72 3.50 -0.68 -1.43
N ILE A 73 3.00 0.35 -0.73
CA ILE A 73 1.57 0.62 -0.61
C ILE A 73 1.20 1.68 -1.66
N ALA A 74 0.38 1.30 -2.63
CA ALA A 74 0.07 2.08 -3.81
C ALA A 74 -1.40 2.42 -3.95
N SER A 75 -1.70 3.55 -4.58
CA SER A 75 -3.04 3.94 -5.04
C SER A 75 -3.07 4.32 -6.51
N ASP A 76 -1.93 4.56 -7.12
CA ASP A 76 -1.82 4.95 -8.53
C ASP A 76 -1.40 3.77 -9.40
N VAL A 77 -2.00 3.66 -10.59
CA VAL A 77 -1.74 2.57 -11.54
C VAL A 77 -0.28 2.60 -12.04
N ALA A 78 0.33 3.79 -12.17
CA ALA A 78 1.73 3.89 -12.59
C ALA A 78 2.66 3.21 -11.58
N VAL A 79 2.41 3.41 -10.26
CA VAL A 79 3.15 2.75 -9.18
C VAL A 79 2.96 1.24 -9.25
N MET A 80 1.70 0.78 -9.34
CA MET A 80 1.37 -0.66 -9.35
C MET A 80 2.03 -1.37 -10.52
N THR A 81 1.90 -0.79 -11.72
CA THR A 81 2.44 -1.37 -12.96
C THR A 81 3.96 -1.43 -12.93
N TYR A 82 4.61 -0.36 -12.50
CA TYR A 82 6.07 -0.32 -12.45
C TYR A 82 6.62 -1.27 -11.38
N ALA A 83 6.09 -1.25 -10.18
CA ALA A 83 6.50 -2.14 -9.10
C ALA A 83 6.38 -3.62 -9.52
N ASN A 84 5.26 -4.01 -10.12
CA ASN A 84 5.10 -5.37 -10.65
C ASN A 84 6.12 -5.72 -11.73
N SER A 85 6.48 -4.77 -12.59
CA SER A 85 7.44 -5.03 -13.69
C SER A 85 8.84 -5.38 -13.20
N ILE A 86 9.20 -4.94 -11.99
CA ILE A 86 10.50 -5.25 -11.34
C ILE A 86 10.40 -6.31 -10.24
N GLY A 87 9.22 -6.89 -10.02
CA GLY A 87 9.00 -7.92 -9.01
C GLY A 87 8.87 -7.41 -7.58
N GLN A 88 8.56 -6.11 -7.38
CA GLN A 88 8.28 -5.53 -6.07
C GLN A 88 6.84 -5.84 -5.65
N GLU A 89 6.63 -6.43 -4.45
CA GLU A 89 5.28 -6.70 -3.92
C GLU A 89 4.51 -5.40 -3.73
N VAL A 90 3.24 -5.40 -4.14
CA VAL A 90 2.32 -4.27 -4.04
C VAL A 90 1.19 -4.59 -3.08
N HIS A 91 0.90 -3.65 -2.17
CA HIS A 91 -0.30 -3.61 -1.34
C HIS A 91 -1.16 -2.43 -1.79
N LEU A 92 -2.46 -2.64 -1.94
CA LEU A 92 -3.37 -1.57 -2.35
C LEU A 92 -3.80 -0.71 -1.18
N SER A 93 -3.67 0.61 -1.34
CA SER A 93 -4.08 1.58 -0.32
C SER A 93 -5.60 1.67 -0.17
N THR A 94 -6.07 2.02 1.04
CA THR A 94 -7.49 2.38 1.28
C THR A 94 -8.01 3.48 0.37
N GLN A 95 -7.13 4.29 -0.20
CA GLN A 95 -7.49 5.37 -1.13
C GLN A 95 -8.15 4.89 -2.42
N LEU A 96 -8.01 3.61 -2.76
CA LEU A 96 -8.73 3.00 -3.87
C LEU A 96 -10.19 2.68 -3.55
N ASN A 97 -10.59 2.85 -2.28
CA ASN A 97 -11.97 2.67 -1.82
C ASN A 97 -12.56 1.30 -2.23
N ILE A 98 -11.77 0.23 -2.08
CA ILE A 98 -12.18 -1.13 -2.45
C ILE A 98 -13.24 -1.62 -1.45
N SER A 99 -14.49 -1.73 -1.92
CA SER A 99 -15.65 -1.99 -1.07
C SER A 99 -16.53 -3.14 -1.56
N ASN A 100 -16.15 -3.82 -2.63
CA ASN A 100 -16.91 -4.92 -3.21
C ASN A 100 -16.00 -5.90 -3.95
N ILE A 101 -16.54 -7.08 -4.24
CA ILE A 101 -15.77 -8.16 -4.86
C ILE A 101 -15.33 -7.86 -6.30
N GLU A 102 -16.07 -7.06 -7.06
CA GLU A 102 -15.69 -6.72 -8.43
C GLU A 102 -14.46 -5.79 -8.45
N ALA A 103 -14.40 -4.84 -7.51
CA ALA A 103 -13.19 -4.03 -7.32
C ALA A 103 -12.00 -4.91 -6.90
N VAL A 104 -12.22 -5.87 -5.98
CA VAL A 104 -11.18 -6.83 -5.58
C VAL A 104 -10.67 -7.62 -6.79
N ARG A 105 -11.56 -8.18 -7.63
CA ARG A 105 -11.18 -8.91 -8.84
C ARG A 105 -10.36 -8.06 -9.80
N PHE A 106 -10.80 -6.82 -10.02
CA PHE A 106 -10.08 -5.91 -10.91
C PHE A 106 -8.68 -5.62 -10.40
N TYR A 107 -8.56 -5.29 -9.11
CA TYR A 107 -7.26 -4.89 -8.56
C TYR A 107 -6.34 -6.05 -8.19
N SER A 108 -6.84 -7.28 -8.08
CA SER A 108 -6.02 -8.46 -7.79
C SER A 108 -4.93 -8.72 -8.85
N GLN A 109 -5.09 -8.20 -10.05
CA GLN A 109 -4.06 -8.27 -11.09
C GLN A 109 -2.79 -7.47 -10.76
N PHE A 110 -2.88 -6.52 -9.82
CA PHE A 110 -1.78 -5.62 -9.48
C PHE A 110 -1.16 -5.88 -8.11
N ALA A 111 -1.85 -6.58 -7.22
CA ALA A 111 -1.40 -6.68 -5.83
C ALA A 111 -1.77 -8.01 -5.17
N ASP A 112 -0.96 -8.41 -4.20
CA ASP A 112 -1.18 -9.60 -3.37
C ASP A 112 -1.97 -9.29 -2.08
N VAL A 113 -2.11 -8.01 -1.74
CA VAL A 113 -2.86 -7.53 -0.57
C VAL A 113 -3.74 -6.35 -0.96
N VAL A 114 -4.99 -6.38 -0.53
CA VAL A 114 -5.93 -5.26 -0.67
C VAL A 114 -6.30 -4.72 0.70
N VAL A 115 -6.14 -3.41 0.89
CA VAL A 115 -6.68 -2.73 2.06
C VAL A 115 -8.09 -2.29 1.75
N LEU A 116 -9.07 -2.88 2.44
CA LEU A 116 -10.49 -2.59 2.20
C LEU A 116 -10.89 -1.20 2.71
N ALA A 117 -11.93 -0.65 2.11
CA ALA A 117 -12.54 0.59 2.56
C ALA A 117 -13.00 0.49 4.02
N ARG A 118 -12.76 1.54 4.80
CA ARG A 118 -13.07 1.58 6.25
C ARG A 118 -14.55 1.62 6.56
N GLU A 119 -15.38 1.94 5.58
CA GLU A 119 -16.84 2.04 5.68
C GLU A 119 -17.53 0.67 5.73
N LEU A 120 -16.81 -0.41 5.42
CA LEU A 120 -17.37 -1.76 5.43
C LEU A 120 -17.60 -2.24 6.87
N ASN A 121 -18.74 -2.89 7.09
CA ASN A 121 -18.98 -3.65 8.30
C ASN A 121 -18.37 -5.06 8.19
N MET A 122 -18.32 -5.79 9.31
CA MET A 122 -17.68 -7.11 9.38
C MET A 122 -18.37 -8.16 8.51
N ASP A 123 -19.68 -8.08 8.31
CA ASP A 123 -20.41 -9.03 7.45
C ASP A 123 -20.02 -8.84 5.99
N GLN A 124 -19.86 -7.58 5.55
CA GLN A 124 -19.40 -7.24 4.21
C GLN A 124 -17.94 -7.71 3.98
N VAL A 125 -17.08 -7.51 4.97
CA VAL A 125 -15.68 -8.00 4.91
C VAL A 125 -15.64 -9.52 4.83
N ALA A 126 -16.43 -10.20 5.67
CA ALA A 126 -16.53 -11.66 5.65
C ALA A 126 -17.02 -12.19 4.30
N GLU A 127 -18.01 -11.53 3.70
CA GLU A 127 -18.53 -11.92 2.37
C GLU A 127 -17.47 -11.73 1.28
N ILE A 128 -16.74 -10.61 1.28
CA ILE A 128 -15.63 -10.39 0.34
C ILE A 128 -14.57 -11.50 0.52
N HIS A 129 -14.18 -11.79 1.75
CA HIS A 129 -13.20 -12.85 2.03
C HIS A 129 -13.70 -14.23 1.55
N ARG A 130 -14.96 -14.58 1.83
CA ARG A 130 -15.56 -15.82 1.37
C ARG A 130 -15.45 -15.94 -0.16
N ARG A 131 -15.78 -14.87 -0.89
CA ARG A 131 -15.72 -14.84 -2.35
C ARG A 131 -14.29 -14.93 -2.88
N ILE A 132 -13.32 -14.31 -2.22
CA ILE A 132 -11.89 -14.47 -2.58
C ILE A 132 -11.49 -15.94 -2.52
N VAL A 133 -11.91 -16.66 -1.48
CA VAL A 133 -11.60 -18.08 -1.30
C VAL A 133 -12.31 -18.96 -2.32
N GLU A 134 -13.64 -18.79 -2.46
CA GLU A 134 -14.45 -19.62 -3.36
C GLU A 134 -14.07 -19.45 -4.84
N ASP A 135 -13.80 -18.23 -5.25
CA ASP A 135 -13.44 -17.94 -6.64
C ASP A 135 -11.93 -18.03 -6.90
N ASN A 136 -11.17 -18.45 -5.89
CA ASN A 136 -9.70 -18.58 -5.91
C ASN A 136 -9.01 -17.34 -6.52
N ILE A 137 -9.38 -16.14 -6.02
CA ILE A 137 -8.81 -14.89 -6.50
C ILE A 137 -7.36 -14.79 -5.98
N CYS A 138 -6.41 -14.70 -6.92
CA CYS A 138 -4.98 -14.63 -6.63
C CYS A 138 -4.39 -13.30 -7.09
N GLY A 139 -3.31 -12.88 -6.41
CA GLY A 139 -2.49 -11.75 -6.82
C GLY A 139 -1.40 -12.13 -7.83
N PRO A 140 -0.50 -11.18 -8.20
CA PRO A 140 0.58 -11.42 -9.17
C PRO A 140 1.54 -12.53 -8.77
N SER A 141 1.72 -12.81 -7.47
CA SER A 141 2.56 -13.91 -6.99
C SER A 141 1.94 -15.30 -7.21
N GLY A 142 0.71 -15.39 -7.69
CA GLY A 142 -0.06 -16.63 -7.81
C GLY A 142 -0.62 -17.14 -6.48
N ARG A 143 -0.36 -16.45 -5.36
CA ARG A 143 -0.93 -16.77 -4.05
C ARG A 143 -2.32 -16.15 -3.92
N GLN A 144 -3.16 -16.77 -3.09
CA GLN A 144 -4.48 -16.23 -2.77
C GLN A 144 -4.36 -14.81 -2.21
N LEU A 145 -5.21 -13.92 -2.73
CA LEU A 145 -5.25 -12.51 -2.33
C LEU A 145 -5.57 -12.38 -0.84
N ARG A 146 -4.82 -11.54 -0.15
CA ARG A 146 -4.99 -11.24 1.28
C ARG A 146 -5.74 -9.93 1.47
N ILE A 147 -6.52 -9.88 2.55
CA ILE A 147 -7.22 -8.66 2.98
C ILE A 147 -6.44 -8.03 4.15
N GLU A 148 -6.32 -6.72 4.11
CA GLU A 148 -5.92 -5.89 5.23
C GLU A 148 -7.06 -4.92 5.56
N MET A 149 -7.28 -4.66 6.85
CA MET A 149 -8.30 -3.72 7.31
C MET A 149 -7.83 -2.96 8.55
N PHE A 150 -8.29 -1.73 8.70
CA PHE A 150 -8.04 -0.94 9.90
C PHE A 150 -8.91 -1.45 11.06
N CYS A 151 -8.30 -1.83 12.16
CA CYS A 151 -9.00 -2.27 13.36
C CYS A 151 -8.87 -1.29 14.54
N HIS A 152 -7.86 -0.41 14.52
CA HIS A 152 -7.62 0.61 15.55
C HIS A 152 -6.90 1.82 14.95
N GLY A 153 -7.16 3.00 15.50
CA GLY A 153 -6.50 4.25 15.10
C GLY A 153 -7.33 5.48 15.43
N ALA A 154 -6.78 6.65 15.10
CA ALA A 154 -7.51 7.92 15.22
C ALA A 154 -8.71 7.94 14.25
N LEU A 155 -9.82 8.52 14.73
CA LEU A 155 -10.99 8.72 13.87
C LEU A 155 -10.62 9.62 12.68
N CYS A 156 -10.83 9.11 11.48
CA CYS A 156 -10.66 9.89 10.27
C CYS A 156 -12.03 10.27 9.70
N MET A 157 -12.29 11.58 9.60
CA MET A 157 -13.55 12.11 9.07
C MET A 157 -13.63 12.04 7.53
N ALA A 158 -12.52 11.75 6.87
CA ALA A 158 -12.50 11.62 5.42
C ALA A 158 -13.06 10.28 4.99
N VAL A 159 -13.84 10.29 3.92
CA VAL A 159 -14.23 9.07 3.19
C VAL A 159 -12.95 8.40 2.65
N SER A 160 -12.88 7.08 2.66
CA SER A 160 -11.77 6.35 2.04
C SER A 160 -11.58 6.85 0.60
N GLY A 161 -10.34 7.17 0.24
CA GLY A 161 -9.99 7.68 -1.09
C GLY A 161 -9.49 9.12 -1.13
N LYS A 162 -9.99 10.08 -0.31
CA LYS A 162 -9.47 11.46 -0.34
C LYS A 162 -9.52 12.12 1.03
N CYS A 163 -8.36 12.55 1.52
CA CYS A 163 -8.25 13.41 2.70
C CYS A 163 -7.68 14.77 2.32
N TYR A 164 -8.55 15.76 2.14
CA TYR A 164 -8.11 17.13 1.83
C TYR A 164 -7.46 17.84 3.03
N LEU A 165 -7.72 17.39 4.26
CA LEU A 165 -7.12 17.96 5.47
C LEU A 165 -5.61 17.67 5.57
N SER A 166 -5.13 16.57 5.01
CA SER A 166 -3.70 16.24 4.99
C SER A 166 -2.91 16.96 3.90
N LEU A 167 -3.59 17.70 3.02
CA LEU A 167 -2.97 18.50 1.95
C LEU A 167 -2.82 19.97 2.30
N GLN A 168 -3.38 20.43 3.43
CA GLN A 168 -3.42 21.85 3.81
C GLN A 168 -2.48 22.23 4.95
N ASN A 169 -1.62 21.36 5.41
CA ASN A 169 -0.63 21.65 6.48
C ASN A 169 0.79 21.57 5.96
#